data_3281e9266268ebd34a9cc809e0b2b039
#
_entry.id   3281e9266268ebd34a9cc809e0b2b039
#
_cell.length_a   1.000
_cell.length_b   1.000
_cell.length_c   1.000
_cell.angle_alpha   90.00
_cell.angle_beta   90.00
_cell.angle_gamma   90.00
#
_symmetry.space_group_name_H-M   'P 1'
#
loop_
_entity.id
_entity.type
_entity.pdbx_description
1 polymer ?
#
loop_
_entity_poly.entity_id
_entity_poly.type
_entity_poly.pdbx_seq_one_letter_code
_entity_poly.pdbx_strand_id
1 'polypeptide(L)'
;MLGSASTLRTETVVTQGLVKSCVYALCLLVLIHPARTTAQTAADYRKRATELSHTKAWDDAIVNYRNALAMEPNDAVTHYDLALALKYKGATREALKEFEAAVQLRPKWADAHYGLGAVWYDLQDQAAAIEELRLASALDPSSVATHRLLARLFSQQNNLADAENELRLALKLKRSADTHLELGVVEGQLGKLNDAVAEFRQAIHLDSELAAAHLMLGVALRRQADHKAALDEFRKAVSLNPDDAEAQYDLGRELRALGDNAGAIAAFRRAIELKPDLEQAHYNLGLALRTQGDVSSAQKELDELSGLHEFRSRLAQSKLLILQGVDALKQQKLDEALTLFQKSADLTPELPTSYYYEGVAWEGKNQATRAREAYEKAIELKADYAQAHASLGLLLWKSQDQTRGLDELQRAVMCDPDLAEAHYNLGLALSQLQRPQEAIRELTEAVSLDPHSIDARVQLGLALSQNNDPAAAANVFRDLVRHDPKFAEGHNNLGLVLLQSGNVHQAETEFAEAARLKPAYAEAHYNLALTLRQEGKTEAAQHEFERAYQLAPELKSLALP
;
A
#
# COMPACT_ATOMS: atom_id res chain seq x y z
N MET A 1 -4.23 4.72 9.62
CA MET A 1 -3.69 6.00 10.11
C MET A 1 -3.07 5.80 11.49
N LEU A 2 -1.85 5.33 11.57
CA LEU A 2 -1.00 5.30 12.77
C LEU A 2 0.44 5.16 12.28
N GLY A 3 0.93 6.16 11.62
CA GLY A 3 2.33 6.31 11.28
C GLY A 3 2.80 7.61 11.91
N SER A 4 3.50 7.50 12.97
CA SER A 4 4.50 8.46 13.45
C SER A 4 4.76 8.22 14.94
N ALA A 5 5.68 7.34 15.24
CA ALA A 5 6.32 7.34 16.55
C ALA A 5 7.70 6.69 16.44
N SER A 6 8.60 7.33 15.74
CA SER A 6 10.04 7.29 16.01
C SER A 6 10.77 8.24 15.06
N THR A 7 10.41 9.53 15.12
CA THR A 7 11.31 10.55 14.57
C THR A 7 12.53 10.64 15.47
N LEU A 8 13.61 10.03 15.03
CA LEU A 8 14.94 10.32 15.53
C LEU A 8 15.24 11.79 15.28
N ARG A 9 15.33 12.58 16.34
CA ARG A 9 16.14 13.80 16.31
C ARG A 9 17.57 13.36 16.08
N THR A 10 18.01 13.41 14.83
CA THR A 10 19.42 13.29 14.50
C THR A 10 20.12 14.57 14.95
N GLU A 11 20.85 14.48 16.05
CA GLU A 11 21.97 15.41 16.26
C GLU A 11 22.93 15.19 15.12
N THR A 12 23.05 16.21 14.28
CA THR A 12 23.92 16.23 13.11
C THR A 12 25.37 16.26 13.59
N VAL A 13 26.00 15.09 13.63
CA VAL A 13 27.47 15.03 13.71
C VAL A 13 27.98 15.31 12.30
N VAL A 14 28.50 16.51 12.13
CA VAL A 14 29.22 16.93 10.92
C VAL A 14 30.52 16.11 10.84
N THR A 15 30.55 15.11 9.98
CA THR A 15 31.82 14.45 9.60
C THR A 15 32.46 15.24 8.46
N GLN A 16 33.49 16.00 8.81
CA GLN A 16 34.49 16.50 7.86
C GLN A 16 35.27 15.31 7.28
N GLY A 17 35.39 15.27 5.96
CA GLY A 17 36.25 14.28 5.32
C GLY A 17 36.41 14.46 3.82
N LEU A 18 37.43 15.29 3.43
CA LEU A 18 38.23 15.12 2.22
C LEU A 18 37.62 15.38 0.84
N VAL A 19 37.71 16.66 0.45
CA VAL A 19 38.00 17.04 -0.95
C VAL A 19 39.51 17.07 -1.13
N LYS A 20 40.11 16.15 -1.87
CA LYS A 20 41.37 16.38 -2.64
C LYS A 20 41.56 15.29 -3.71
N SER A 21 41.73 15.79 -4.92
CA SER A 21 42.56 15.25 -6.03
C SER A 21 42.06 14.03 -6.80
N CYS A 22 41.68 14.25 -8.06
CA CYS A 22 42.56 13.88 -9.19
C CYS A 22 42.03 14.49 -10.49
N VAL A 23 42.70 15.54 -10.94
CA VAL A 23 42.80 15.91 -12.34
C VAL A 23 44.04 15.15 -12.85
N TYR A 24 43.92 14.33 -13.88
CA TYR A 24 44.81 14.10 -15.02
C TYR A 24 44.53 12.76 -15.72
N ALA A 25 44.30 12.95 -16.99
CA ALA A 25 44.79 12.15 -18.12
C ALA A 25 43.83 11.03 -18.58
N LEU A 26 43.44 10.88 -19.77
CA LEU A 26 44.13 11.00 -21.06
C LEU A 26 43.11 10.89 -22.18
N CYS A 27 43.19 11.78 -23.16
CA CYS A 27 42.58 11.61 -24.48
C CYS A 27 43.16 10.36 -25.16
N LEU A 28 42.32 9.40 -25.45
CA LEU A 28 42.55 8.41 -26.49
C LEU A 28 41.35 8.44 -27.43
N LEU A 29 41.51 9.18 -28.53
CA LEU A 29 40.67 9.12 -29.71
C LEU A 29 40.74 7.70 -30.28
N VAL A 30 39.70 6.91 -30.01
CA VAL A 30 39.35 5.79 -30.86
C VAL A 30 38.17 6.24 -31.69
N LEU A 31 38.43 6.53 -32.96
CA LEU A 31 37.46 6.68 -34.02
C LEU A 31 36.71 5.35 -34.21
N ILE A 32 35.72 5.09 -33.39
CA ILE A 32 34.69 4.11 -33.67
C ILE A 32 33.56 4.90 -34.37
N HIS A 33 33.33 4.61 -35.64
CA HIS A 33 32.16 5.08 -36.35
C HIS A 33 30.94 4.74 -35.49
N PRO A 34 30.10 5.73 -35.09
CA PRO A 34 28.85 5.39 -34.48
C PRO A 34 27.99 4.77 -35.61
N ALA A 35 27.71 3.47 -35.49
CA ALA A 35 26.50 2.97 -36.08
C ALA A 35 25.40 3.94 -35.62
N ARG A 36 24.71 4.59 -36.56
CA ARG A 36 23.55 5.43 -36.28
C ARG A 36 22.49 4.55 -35.63
N THR A 37 22.58 4.37 -34.31
CA THR A 37 21.41 3.98 -33.53
C THR A 37 20.45 5.15 -33.69
N THR A 38 19.39 4.96 -34.48
CA THR A 38 18.27 5.89 -34.50
C THR A 38 17.89 6.11 -33.05
N ALA A 39 17.96 7.36 -32.59
CA ALA A 39 17.57 7.71 -31.22
C ALA A 39 16.12 7.20 -31.02
N GLN A 40 15.94 6.35 -30.02
CA GLN A 40 14.60 5.85 -29.69
C GLN A 40 13.70 7.03 -29.38
N THR A 41 12.51 7.06 -29.98
CA THR A 41 11.51 8.09 -29.75
C THR A 41 10.54 7.67 -28.64
N ALA A 42 9.78 8.62 -28.10
CA ALA A 42 8.70 8.31 -27.16
C ALA A 42 7.72 7.28 -27.74
N ALA A 43 7.41 7.39 -29.04
CA ALA A 43 6.55 6.44 -29.75
C ALA A 43 7.14 5.02 -29.80
N ASP A 44 8.46 4.87 -29.97
CA ASP A 44 9.13 3.57 -29.97
C ASP A 44 9.05 2.92 -28.58
N TYR A 45 9.30 3.70 -27.52
CA TYR A 45 9.15 3.23 -26.14
C TYR A 45 7.71 2.82 -25.84
N ARG A 46 6.72 3.63 -26.20
CA ARG A 46 5.31 3.32 -26.00
C ARG A 46 4.90 2.04 -26.75
N LYS A 47 5.28 1.89 -28.02
CA LYS A 47 4.99 0.69 -28.81
C LYS A 47 5.57 -0.56 -28.15
N ARG A 48 6.84 -0.49 -27.72
CA ARG A 48 7.49 -1.61 -27.02
C ARG A 48 6.80 -1.94 -25.70
N ALA A 49 6.40 -0.93 -24.93
CA ALA A 49 5.67 -1.11 -23.69
C ALA A 49 4.32 -1.80 -23.91
N THR A 50 3.58 -1.42 -24.94
CA THR A 50 2.31 -2.06 -25.32
C THR A 50 2.51 -3.52 -25.70
N GLU A 51 3.54 -3.85 -26.50
CA GLU A 51 3.90 -5.24 -26.84
C GLU A 51 4.23 -6.07 -25.59
N LEU A 52 4.99 -5.50 -24.63
CA LEU A 52 5.33 -6.13 -23.36
C LEU A 52 4.07 -6.33 -22.47
N SER A 53 3.17 -5.37 -22.44
CA SER A 53 1.88 -5.48 -21.73
C SER A 53 1.02 -6.64 -22.26
N HIS A 54 0.99 -6.87 -23.57
CA HIS A 54 0.29 -8.02 -24.15
C HIS A 54 0.87 -9.37 -23.72
N THR A 55 2.17 -9.42 -23.43
CA THR A 55 2.85 -10.63 -22.90
C THR A 55 2.86 -10.70 -21.37
N LYS A 56 2.20 -9.76 -20.69
CA LYS A 56 2.16 -9.61 -19.23
C LYS A 56 3.54 -9.37 -18.58
N ALA A 57 4.51 -8.90 -19.35
CA ALA A 57 5.82 -8.49 -18.86
C ALA A 57 5.71 -7.07 -18.25
N TRP A 58 4.98 -6.95 -17.13
CA TRP A 58 4.56 -5.67 -16.57
C TRP A 58 5.74 -4.78 -16.17
N ASP A 59 6.80 -5.34 -15.57
CA ASP A 59 7.96 -4.56 -15.14
C ASP A 59 8.66 -3.87 -16.30
N ASP A 60 8.92 -4.61 -17.36
CA ASP A 60 9.54 -4.07 -18.57
C ASP A 60 8.62 -3.09 -19.30
N ALA A 61 7.30 -3.33 -19.31
CA ALA A 61 6.33 -2.43 -19.87
C ALA A 61 6.34 -1.09 -19.13
N ILE A 62 6.29 -1.10 -17.79
CA ILE A 62 6.32 0.09 -16.93
C ILE A 62 7.58 0.91 -17.20
N VAL A 63 8.76 0.29 -17.27
CA VAL A 63 10.01 0.99 -17.59
C VAL A 63 9.93 1.70 -18.94
N ASN A 64 9.39 1.05 -19.95
CA ASN A 64 9.28 1.63 -21.28
C ASN A 64 8.23 2.76 -21.34
N TYR A 65 7.08 2.64 -20.66
CA TYR A 65 6.11 3.73 -20.54
C TYR A 65 6.70 4.94 -19.82
N ARG A 66 7.45 4.74 -18.73
CA ARG A 66 8.15 5.82 -18.02
C ARG A 66 9.19 6.52 -18.90
N ASN A 67 9.93 5.76 -19.73
CA ASN A 67 10.86 6.33 -20.70
C ASN A 67 10.14 7.18 -21.77
N ALA A 68 8.96 6.73 -22.23
CA ALA A 68 8.14 7.52 -23.14
C ALA A 68 7.67 8.83 -22.50
N LEU A 69 7.18 8.79 -21.24
CA LEU A 69 6.72 9.95 -20.50
C LEU A 69 7.86 10.91 -20.14
N ALA A 70 9.08 10.42 -19.94
CA ALA A 70 10.24 11.28 -19.75
C ALA A 70 10.53 12.18 -20.98
N MET A 71 10.13 11.73 -22.17
CA MET A 71 10.25 12.48 -23.43
C MET A 71 8.99 13.30 -23.74
N GLU A 72 7.81 12.76 -23.45
CA GLU A 72 6.50 13.37 -23.71
C GLU A 72 5.63 13.35 -22.42
N PRO A 73 5.90 14.25 -21.45
CA PRO A 73 5.26 14.22 -20.12
C PRO A 73 3.74 14.48 -20.13
N ASN A 74 3.18 14.99 -21.22
CA ASN A 74 1.76 15.35 -21.32
C ASN A 74 0.98 14.41 -22.27
N ASP A 75 1.48 13.18 -22.50
CA ASP A 75 0.74 12.20 -23.29
C ASP A 75 -0.25 11.41 -22.41
N ALA A 76 -1.50 11.84 -22.42
CA ALA A 76 -2.57 11.21 -21.66
C ALA A 76 -2.74 9.70 -21.93
N VAL A 77 -2.44 9.24 -23.16
CA VAL A 77 -2.57 7.82 -23.54
C VAL A 77 -1.48 7.00 -22.85
N THR A 78 -0.26 7.50 -22.84
CA THR A 78 0.86 6.82 -22.16
C THR A 78 0.65 6.78 -20.63
N HIS A 79 0.12 7.86 -20.02
CA HIS A 79 -0.29 7.83 -18.60
C HIS A 79 -1.34 6.77 -18.33
N TYR A 80 -2.38 6.68 -19.16
CA TYR A 80 -3.43 5.67 -19.03
C TYR A 80 -2.88 4.24 -19.17
N ASP A 81 -2.05 3.97 -20.18
CA ASP A 81 -1.46 2.66 -20.42
C ASP A 81 -0.49 2.25 -19.30
N LEU A 82 0.29 3.22 -18.77
CA LEU A 82 1.14 3.02 -17.60
C LEU A 82 0.30 2.68 -16.36
N ALA A 83 -0.79 3.42 -16.14
CA ALA A 83 -1.71 3.16 -15.04
C ALA A 83 -2.31 1.76 -15.09
N LEU A 84 -2.70 1.29 -16.29
CA LEU A 84 -3.18 -0.08 -16.48
C LEU A 84 -2.09 -1.12 -16.14
N ALA A 85 -0.86 -0.92 -16.63
CA ALA A 85 0.26 -1.82 -16.36
C ALA A 85 0.58 -1.88 -14.85
N LEU A 86 0.59 -0.75 -14.16
CA LEU A 86 0.78 -0.63 -12.72
C LEU A 86 -0.33 -1.34 -11.94
N LYS A 87 -1.60 -1.14 -12.35
CA LYS A 87 -2.75 -1.81 -11.74
C LYS A 87 -2.64 -3.33 -11.87
N TYR A 88 -2.29 -3.86 -13.05
CA TYR A 88 -2.10 -5.30 -13.26
C TYR A 88 -0.90 -5.87 -12.50
N LYS A 89 0.10 -5.04 -12.21
CA LYS A 89 1.22 -5.42 -11.33
C LYS A 89 0.84 -5.40 -9.85
N GLY A 90 -0.26 -4.76 -9.48
CA GLY A 90 -0.68 -4.56 -8.08
C GLY A 90 -0.15 -3.26 -7.45
N ALA A 91 0.53 -2.40 -8.20
CA ALA A 91 1.01 -1.11 -7.76
C ALA A 91 -0.12 -0.05 -7.79
N THR A 92 -1.17 -0.28 -6.99
CA THR A 92 -2.45 0.42 -7.07
C THR A 92 -2.33 1.93 -6.84
N ARG A 93 -1.46 2.36 -5.91
CA ARG A 93 -1.27 3.80 -5.63
C ARG A 93 -0.54 4.55 -6.74
N GLU A 94 0.42 3.89 -7.39
CA GLU A 94 1.08 4.47 -8.56
C GLU A 94 0.12 4.55 -9.73
N ALA A 95 -0.70 3.49 -9.95
CA ALA A 95 -1.76 3.50 -10.95
C ALA A 95 -2.74 4.65 -10.75
N LEU A 96 -3.08 4.98 -9.48
CA LEU A 96 -3.93 6.12 -9.13
C LEU A 96 -3.38 7.42 -9.73
N LYS A 97 -2.10 7.73 -9.47
CA LYS A 97 -1.47 8.97 -9.94
C LYS A 97 -1.47 9.09 -11.46
N GLU A 98 -1.20 7.98 -12.12
CA GLU A 98 -1.15 7.96 -13.57
C GLU A 98 -2.55 8.08 -14.21
N PHE A 99 -3.60 7.47 -13.60
CA PHE A 99 -4.98 7.72 -14.03
C PHE A 99 -5.42 9.15 -13.77
N GLU A 100 -5.06 9.75 -12.63
CA GLU A 100 -5.33 11.16 -12.34
C GLU A 100 -4.69 12.07 -13.39
N ALA A 101 -3.43 11.82 -13.76
CA ALA A 101 -2.75 12.56 -14.83
C ALA A 101 -3.47 12.39 -16.18
N ALA A 102 -3.90 11.18 -16.53
CA ALA A 102 -4.65 10.93 -17.76
C ALA A 102 -5.98 11.71 -17.79
N VAL A 103 -6.73 11.71 -16.68
CA VAL A 103 -7.98 12.48 -16.53
C VAL A 103 -7.74 13.98 -16.58
N GLN A 104 -6.70 14.51 -15.92
CA GLN A 104 -6.34 15.92 -15.98
C GLN A 104 -6.02 16.37 -17.41
N LEU A 105 -5.28 15.55 -18.16
CA LEU A 105 -4.91 15.85 -19.56
C LEU A 105 -6.09 15.70 -20.52
N ARG A 106 -7.03 14.77 -20.24
CA ARG A 106 -8.23 14.52 -21.04
C ARG A 106 -9.48 14.34 -20.16
N PRO A 107 -10.08 15.43 -19.66
CA PRO A 107 -11.22 15.36 -18.72
C PRO A 107 -12.52 14.75 -19.27
N LYS A 108 -12.60 14.47 -20.56
CA LYS A 108 -13.76 13.83 -21.22
C LYS A 108 -13.45 12.43 -21.74
N TRP A 109 -12.53 11.73 -21.09
CA TRP A 109 -12.16 10.38 -21.48
C TRP A 109 -12.79 9.34 -20.51
N ALA A 110 -13.88 8.69 -20.99
CA ALA A 110 -14.67 7.76 -20.18
C ALA A 110 -13.83 6.60 -19.60
N ASP A 111 -12.93 6.01 -20.42
CA ASP A 111 -12.09 4.89 -19.98
C ASP A 111 -11.12 5.30 -18.88
N ALA A 112 -10.59 6.53 -18.93
CA ALA A 112 -9.69 7.02 -17.88
C ALA A 112 -10.44 7.23 -16.55
N HIS A 113 -11.65 7.80 -16.58
CA HIS A 113 -12.51 7.89 -15.39
C HIS A 113 -12.92 6.52 -14.86
N TYR A 114 -13.21 5.55 -15.75
CA TYR A 114 -13.47 4.16 -15.34
C TYR A 114 -12.24 3.54 -14.66
N GLY A 115 -11.05 3.71 -15.25
CA GLY A 115 -9.79 3.23 -14.66
C GLY A 115 -9.52 3.83 -13.29
N LEU A 116 -9.70 5.15 -13.14
CA LEU A 116 -9.55 5.89 -11.89
C LEU A 116 -10.56 5.39 -10.84
N GLY A 117 -11.84 5.26 -11.22
CA GLY A 117 -12.88 4.72 -10.34
C GLY A 117 -12.61 3.27 -9.91
N ALA A 118 -12.04 2.44 -10.80
CA ALA A 118 -11.67 1.07 -10.48
C ALA A 118 -10.48 1.00 -9.51
N VAL A 119 -9.54 1.93 -9.59
CA VAL A 119 -8.43 2.04 -8.63
C VAL A 119 -8.92 2.52 -7.26
N TRP A 120 -9.81 3.50 -7.21
CA TRP A 120 -10.45 3.93 -5.95
C TRP A 120 -11.24 2.78 -5.29
N TYR A 121 -11.91 1.93 -6.10
CA TYR A 121 -12.55 0.71 -5.60
C TYR A 121 -11.55 -0.24 -4.93
N ASP A 122 -10.41 -0.49 -5.59
CA ASP A 122 -9.34 -1.36 -5.04
C ASP A 122 -8.73 -0.76 -3.75
N LEU A 123 -8.64 0.57 -3.64
CA LEU A 123 -8.20 1.30 -2.45
C LEU A 123 -9.28 1.43 -1.36
N GLN A 124 -10.48 0.86 -1.56
CA GLN A 124 -11.62 0.90 -0.64
C GLN A 124 -12.22 2.30 -0.41
N ASP A 125 -11.90 3.29 -1.24
CA ASP A 125 -12.58 4.60 -1.24
C ASP A 125 -13.81 4.54 -2.14
N GLN A 126 -14.92 4.07 -1.57
CA GLN A 126 -16.17 3.91 -2.29
C GLN A 126 -16.77 5.23 -2.78
N ALA A 127 -16.53 6.33 -2.06
CA ALA A 127 -17.09 7.63 -2.43
C ALA A 127 -16.42 8.18 -3.69
N ALA A 128 -15.08 8.20 -3.70
CA ALA A 128 -14.31 8.61 -4.87
C ALA A 128 -14.56 7.67 -6.07
N ALA A 129 -14.65 6.35 -5.84
CA ALA A 129 -14.95 5.39 -6.89
C ALA A 129 -16.30 5.68 -7.58
N ILE A 130 -17.37 5.93 -6.81
CA ILE A 130 -18.71 6.22 -7.36
C ILE A 130 -18.71 7.54 -8.14
N GLU A 131 -18.01 8.57 -7.67
CA GLU A 131 -17.93 9.85 -8.36
C GLU A 131 -17.32 9.70 -9.76
N GLU A 132 -16.16 9.04 -9.84
CA GLU A 132 -15.46 8.82 -11.10
C GLU A 132 -16.24 7.89 -12.05
N LEU A 133 -16.86 6.84 -11.52
CA LEU A 133 -17.66 5.93 -12.34
C LEU A 133 -18.96 6.58 -12.85
N ARG A 134 -19.56 7.51 -12.12
CA ARG A 134 -20.68 8.30 -12.62
C ARG A 134 -20.27 9.22 -13.77
N LEU A 135 -19.07 9.83 -13.66
CA LEU A 135 -18.50 10.60 -14.78
C LEU A 135 -18.24 9.70 -15.99
N ALA A 136 -17.64 8.52 -15.78
CA ALA A 136 -17.42 7.54 -16.84
C ALA A 136 -18.74 7.13 -17.52
N SER A 137 -19.79 6.83 -16.74
CA SER A 137 -21.13 6.46 -17.27
C SER A 137 -21.80 7.63 -18.00
N ALA A 138 -21.62 8.86 -17.56
CA ALA A 138 -22.13 10.05 -18.24
C ALA A 138 -21.43 10.31 -19.58
N LEU A 139 -20.13 10.01 -19.67
CA LEU A 139 -19.31 10.17 -20.87
C LEU A 139 -19.53 9.03 -21.87
N ASP A 140 -19.65 7.79 -21.38
CA ASP A 140 -19.99 6.61 -22.18
C ASP A 140 -21.09 5.78 -21.50
N PRO A 141 -22.37 6.07 -21.78
CA PRO A 141 -23.51 5.30 -21.26
C PRO A 141 -23.61 3.86 -21.81
N SER A 142 -22.75 3.48 -22.76
CA SER A 142 -22.73 2.13 -23.33
C SER A 142 -21.69 1.20 -22.68
N SER A 143 -20.96 1.67 -21.69
CA SER A 143 -19.94 0.88 -20.99
C SER A 143 -20.56 -0.10 -20.00
N VAL A 144 -20.67 -1.37 -20.39
CA VAL A 144 -21.14 -2.46 -19.53
C VAL A 144 -20.29 -2.60 -18.27
N ALA A 145 -18.98 -2.41 -18.39
CA ALA A 145 -18.05 -2.51 -17.27
C ALA A 145 -18.34 -1.45 -16.20
N THR A 146 -18.60 -0.22 -16.62
CA THR A 146 -18.93 0.90 -15.72
C THR A 146 -20.22 0.62 -14.96
N HIS A 147 -21.27 0.20 -15.63
CA HIS A 147 -22.56 -0.13 -15.00
C HIS A 147 -22.42 -1.28 -13.99
N ARG A 148 -21.67 -2.34 -14.34
CA ARG A 148 -21.45 -3.47 -13.43
C ARG A 148 -20.65 -3.05 -12.18
N LEU A 149 -19.62 -2.21 -12.32
CA LEU A 149 -18.82 -1.77 -11.19
C LEU A 149 -19.61 -0.82 -10.27
N LEU A 150 -20.42 0.09 -10.85
CA LEU A 150 -21.38 0.92 -10.09
C LEU A 150 -22.37 0.05 -9.31
N ALA A 151 -22.95 -0.95 -9.95
CA ALA A 151 -23.89 -1.85 -9.29
C ALA A 151 -23.24 -2.61 -8.10
N ARG A 152 -22.00 -3.05 -8.25
CA ARG A 152 -21.25 -3.70 -7.17
C ARG A 152 -21.03 -2.76 -5.98
N LEU A 153 -20.63 -1.51 -6.23
CA LEU A 153 -20.48 -0.49 -5.20
C LEU A 153 -21.79 -0.17 -4.50
N PHE A 154 -22.90 0.01 -5.26
CA PHE A 154 -24.21 0.24 -4.68
C PHE A 154 -24.68 -0.95 -3.84
N SER A 155 -24.42 -2.18 -4.27
CA SER A 155 -24.71 -3.39 -3.47
C SER A 155 -23.94 -3.41 -2.16
N GLN A 156 -22.66 -3.05 -2.16
CA GLN A 156 -21.82 -2.95 -0.95
C GLN A 156 -22.34 -1.89 0.03
N GLN A 157 -22.92 -0.80 -0.50
CA GLN A 157 -23.56 0.24 0.31
C GLN A 157 -25.01 -0.11 0.71
N ASN A 158 -25.48 -1.32 0.40
CA ASN A 158 -26.87 -1.75 0.59
C ASN A 158 -27.90 -0.87 -0.17
N ASN A 159 -27.44 -0.17 -1.21
CA ASN A 159 -28.33 0.58 -2.12
C ASN A 159 -28.76 -0.33 -3.28
N LEU A 160 -29.58 -1.33 -2.94
CA LEU A 160 -29.93 -2.42 -3.85
C LEU A 160 -30.80 -1.97 -5.03
N ALA A 161 -31.57 -0.89 -4.87
CA ALA A 161 -32.41 -0.38 -5.96
C ALA A 161 -31.57 0.23 -7.09
N ASP A 162 -30.54 1.00 -6.77
CA ASP A 162 -29.62 1.56 -7.76
C ASP A 162 -28.76 0.46 -8.38
N ALA A 163 -28.32 -0.54 -7.58
CA ALA A 163 -27.60 -1.71 -8.09
C ALA A 163 -28.43 -2.47 -9.13
N GLU A 164 -29.73 -2.73 -8.87
CA GLU A 164 -30.64 -3.38 -9.80
C GLU A 164 -30.76 -2.58 -11.10
N ASN A 165 -30.91 -1.25 -11.01
CA ASN A 165 -31.03 -0.39 -12.18
C ASN A 165 -29.78 -0.46 -13.07
N GLU A 166 -28.61 -0.35 -12.47
CA GLU A 166 -27.34 -0.41 -13.20
C GLU A 166 -27.12 -1.77 -13.88
N LEU A 167 -27.43 -2.89 -13.22
CA LEU A 167 -27.33 -4.22 -13.81
C LEU A 167 -28.33 -4.42 -14.97
N ARG A 168 -29.55 -3.88 -14.85
CA ARG A 168 -30.51 -3.90 -15.94
C ARG A 168 -30.05 -3.07 -17.15
N LEU A 169 -29.38 -1.94 -16.91
CA LEU A 169 -28.74 -1.17 -17.99
C LEU A 169 -27.63 -1.99 -18.65
N ALA A 170 -26.75 -2.61 -17.86
CA ALA A 170 -25.70 -3.48 -18.38
C ALA A 170 -26.25 -4.62 -19.25
N LEU A 171 -27.35 -5.27 -18.83
CA LEU A 171 -28.00 -6.36 -19.59
C LEU A 171 -28.67 -5.89 -20.88
N LYS A 172 -29.21 -4.66 -20.91
CA LYS A 172 -29.73 -4.06 -22.15
C LYS A 172 -28.64 -3.84 -23.19
N LEU A 173 -27.43 -3.52 -22.75
CA LEU A 173 -26.27 -3.30 -23.62
C LEU A 173 -25.66 -4.62 -24.07
N LYS A 174 -25.46 -5.55 -23.15
CA LYS A 174 -24.86 -6.85 -23.45
C LYS A 174 -25.37 -7.92 -22.48
N ARG A 175 -25.99 -8.95 -22.99
CA ARG A 175 -26.38 -10.14 -22.21
C ARG A 175 -25.13 -10.93 -21.83
N SER A 176 -24.96 -11.24 -20.56
CA SER A 176 -23.88 -12.09 -20.07
C SER A 176 -24.33 -12.90 -18.85
N ALA A 177 -23.81 -14.11 -18.70
CA ALA A 177 -24.11 -14.99 -17.57
C ALA A 177 -23.78 -14.32 -16.23
N ASP A 178 -22.61 -13.69 -16.13
CA ASP A 178 -22.19 -12.99 -14.90
C ASP A 178 -23.13 -11.86 -14.52
N THR A 179 -23.60 -11.06 -15.48
CA THR A 179 -24.48 -9.94 -15.19
C THR A 179 -25.87 -10.40 -14.75
N HIS A 180 -26.39 -11.49 -15.35
CA HIS A 180 -27.62 -12.14 -14.87
C HIS A 180 -27.43 -12.73 -13.47
N LEU A 181 -26.28 -13.33 -13.16
CA LEU A 181 -25.95 -13.81 -11.81
C LEU A 181 -25.93 -12.64 -10.81
N GLU A 182 -25.22 -11.56 -11.12
CA GLU A 182 -25.17 -10.36 -10.26
C GLU A 182 -26.56 -9.76 -10.02
N LEU A 183 -27.39 -9.66 -11.06
CA LEU A 183 -28.78 -9.16 -10.92
C LEU A 183 -29.62 -10.09 -10.06
N GLY A 184 -29.57 -11.41 -10.27
CA GLY A 184 -30.30 -12.37 -9.44
C GLY A 184 -29.91 -12.31 -7.97
N VAL A 185 -28.63 -12.07 -7.66
CA VAL A 185 -28.16 -11.88 -6.27
C VAL A 185 -28.78 -10.62 -5.66
N VAL A 186 -28.79 -9.50 -6.38
CA VAL A 186 -29.39 -8.23 -5.91
C VAL A 186 -30.92 -8.38 -5.71
N GLU A 187 -31.61 -9.03 -6.66
CA GLU A 187 -33.05 -9.30 -6.55
C GLU A 187 -33.38 -10.24 -5.39
N GLY A 188 -32.52 -11.25 -5.14
CA GLY A 188 -32.62 -12.12 -3.97
C GLY A 188 -32.47 -11.39 -2.64
N GLN A 189 -31.58 -10.39 -2.57
CA GLN A 189 -31.43 -9.50 -1.41
C GLN A 189 -32.63 -8.56 -1.23
N LEU A 190 -33.22 -8.09 -2.32
CA LEU A 190 -34.47 -7.30 -2.31
C LEU A 190 -35.71 -8.14 -1.96
N GLY A 191 -35.57 -9.46 -1.78
CA GLY A 191 -36.70 -10.35 -1.52
C GLY A 191 -37.54 -10.72 -2.75
N LYS A 192 -37.10 -10.33 -3.95
CA LYS A 192 -37.75 -10.64 -5.26
C LYS A 192 -37.36 -12.05 -5.71
N LEU A 193 -37.71 -13.07 -4.92
CA LEU A 193 -37.21 -14.44 -5.14
C LEU A 193 -37.56 -15.02 -6.51
N ASN A 194 -38.75 -14.71 -7.06
CA ASN A 194 -39.16 -15.22 -8.37
C ASN A 194 -38.29 -14.61 -9.50
N ASP A 195 -37.99 -13.31 -9.39
CA ASP A 195 -37.16 -12.62 -10.37
C ASP A 195 -35.72 -13.15 -10.27
N ALA A 196 -35.18 -13.30 -9.05
CA ALA A 196 -33.86 -13.88 -8.83
C ALA A 196 -33.71 -15.28 -9.44
N VAL A 197 -34.71 -16.18 -9.25
CA VAL A 197 -34.73 -17.51 -9.89
C VAL A 197 -34.73 -17.40 -11.40
N ALA A 198 -35.48 -16.45 -11.97
CA ALA A 198 -35.48 -16.25 -13.43
C ALA A 198 -34.11 -15.79 -13.93
N GLU A 199 -33.48 -14.86 -13.23
CA GLU A 199 -32.16 -14.34 -13.60
C GLU A 199 -31.06 -15.42 -13.46
N PHE A 200 -31.05 -16.23 -12.40
CA PHE A 200 -30.12 -17.35 -12.27
C PHE A 200 -30.30 -18.38 -13.38
N ARG A 201 -31.54 -18.69 -13.77
CA ARG A 201 -31.80 -19.57 -14.91
C ARG A 201 -31.29 -18.97 -16.23
N GLN A 202 -31.38 -17.66 -16.43
CA GLN A 202 -30.79 -17.00 -17.59
C GLN A 202 -29.25 -17.09 -17.58
N ALA A 203 -28.63 -16.93 -16.40
CA ALA A 203 -27.19 -17.11 -16.24
C ALA A 203 -26.75 -18.53 -16.65
N ILE A 204 -27.45 -19.57 -16.14
CA ILE A 204 -27.18 -20.98 -16.48
C ILE A 204 -27.46 -21.28 -17.96
N HIS A 205 -28.48 -20.66 -18.56
CA HIS A 205 -28.76 -20.81 -19.97
C HIS A 205 -27.64 -20.27 -20.86
N LEU A 206 -27.00 -19.18 -20.44
CA LEU A 206 -25.85 -18.58 -21.15
C LEU A 206 -24.53 -19.29 -20.86
N ASP A 207 -24.37 -19.82 -19.67
CA ASP A 207 -23.21 -20.59 -19.25
C ASP A 207 -23.63 -21.70 -18.26
N SER A 208 -23.80 -22.90 -18.80
CA SER A 208 -24.24 -24.07 -18.03
C SER A 208 -23.15 -24.63 -17.08
N GLU A 209 -21.94 -24.14 -17.15
CA GLU A 209 -20.82 -24.54 -16.28
C GLU A 209 -20.51 -23.49 -15.20
N LEU A 210 -21.30 -22.43 -15.11
CA LEU A 210 -21.16 -21.41 -14.07
C LEU A 210 -21.64 -21.94 -12.71
N ALA A 211 -20.76 -22.59 -11.96
CA ALA A 211 -21.06 -23.22 -10.67
C ALA A 211 -21.77 -22.26 -9.69
N ALA A 212 -21.35 -20.98 -9.65
CA ALA A 212 -21.95 -19.97 -8.80
C ALA A 212 -23.43 -19.70 -9.12
N ALA A 213 -23.85 -19.78 -10.41
CA ALA A 213 -25.24 -19.62 -10.77
C ALA A 213 -26.11 -20.79 -10.29
N HIS A 214 -25.62 -22.03 -10.39
CA HIS A 214 -26.27 -23.20 -9.81
C HIS A 214 -26.40 -23.12 -8.29
N LEU A 215 -25.33 -22.69 -7.61
CA LEU A 215 -25.33 -22.48 -6.14
C LEU A 215 -26.40 -21.45 -5.74
N MET A 216 -26.41 -20.28 -6.39
CA MET A 216 -27.36 -19.22 -6.07
C MET A 216 -28.80 -19.59 -6.43
N LEU A 217 -29.02 -20.33 -7.53
CA LEU A 217 -30.33 -20.87 -7.87
C LEU A 217 -30.81 -21.87 -6.79
N GLY A 218 -29.96 -22.78 -6.33
CA GLY A 218 -30.26 -23.70 -5.25
C GLY A 218 -30.66 -22.97 -3.95
N VAL A 219 -29.92 -21.90 -3.59
CA VAL A 219 -30.25 -21.06 -2.43
C VAL A 219 -31.61 -20.37 -2.60
N ALA A 220 -31.93 -19.84 -3.78
CA ALA A 220 -33.20 -19.19 -4.04
C ALA A 220 -34.38 -20.17 -4.01
N LEU A 221 -34.22 -21.34 -4.63
CA LEU A 221 -35.23 -22.42 -4.63
C LEU A 221 -35.50 -22.95 -3.21
N ARG A 222 -34.46 -23.12 -2.40
CA ARG A 222 -34.61 -23.48 -0.97
C ARG A 222 -35.42 -22.43 -0.22
N ARG A 223 -35.21 -21.15 -0.48
CA ARG A 223 -36.03 -20.07 0.11
C ARG A 223 -37.48 -20.10 -0.35
N GLN A 224 -37.76 -20.68 -1.52
CA GLN A 224 -39.11 -20.95 -2.02
C GLN A 224 -39.68 -22.27 -1.50
N ALA A 225 -38.95 -23.02 -0.64
CA ALA A 225 -39.26 -24.34 -0.13
C ALA A 225 -39.33 -25.45 -1.20
N ASP A 226 -38.76 -25.22 -2.39
CA ASP A 226 -38.57 -26.27 -3.39
C ASP A 226 -37.27 -27.04 -3.16
N HIS A 227 -37.29 -27.87 -2.12
CA HIS A 227 -36.13 -28.60 -1.65
C HIS A 227 -35.57 -29.59 -2.68
N LYS A 228 -36.43 -30.20 -3.53
CA LYS A 228 -35.95 -31.15 -4.55
C LYS A 228 -35.18 -30.46 -5.65
N ALA A 229 -35.73 -29.39 -6.19
CA ALA A 229 -35.03 -28.60 -7.22
C ALA A 229 -33.76 -27.97 -6.64
N ALA A 230 -33.78 -27.47 -5.41
CA ALA A 230 -32.60 -26.94 -4.74
C ALA A 230 -31.48 -27.98 -4.61
N LEU A 231 -31.82 -29.23 -4.24
CA LEU A 231 -30.85 -30.33 -4.16
C LEU A 231 -30.16 -30.61 -5.48
N ASP A 232 -30.93 -30.64 -6.56
CA ASP A 232 -30.37 -30.91 -7.91
C ASP A 232 -29.38 -29.80 -8.31
N GLU A 233 -29.71 -28.55 -8.02
CA GLU A 233 -28.84 -27.42 -8.30
C GLU A 233 -27.58 -27.42 -7.42
N PHE A 234 -27.67 -27.74 -6.13
CA PHE A 234 -26.49 -27.87 -5.27
C PHE A 234 -25.58 -29.01 -5.70
N ARG A 235 -26.14 -30.17 -6.12
CA ARG A 235 -25.36 -31.26 -6.70
C ARG A 235 -24.61 -30.82 -7.94
N LYS A 236 -25.26 -30.05 -8.81
CA LYS A 236 -24.62 -29.52 -10.01
C LYS A 236 -23.51 -28.53 -9.68
N ALA A 237 -23.73 -27.61 -8.73
CA ALA A 237 -22.72 -26.68 -8.26
C ALA A 237 -21.46 -27.40 -7.74
N VAL A 238 -21.65 -28.40 -6.85
CA VAL A 238 -20.55 -29.21 -6.31
C VAL A 238 -19.86 -30.05 -7.39
N SER A 239 -20.59 -30.55 -8.41
CA SER A 239 -19.97 -31.29 -9.50
C SER A 239 -19.07 -30.42 -10.39
N LEU A 240 -19.41 -29.14 -10.53
CA LEU A 240 -18.65 -28.14 -11.29
C LEU A 240 -17.47 -27.57 -10.51
N ASN A 241 -17.66 -27.33 -9.22
CA ASN A 241 -16.61 -26.88 -8.29
C ASN A 241 -16.61 -27.70 -6.99
N PRO A 242 -15.90 -28.84 -6.95
CA PRO A 242 -15.87 -29.72 -5.77
C PRO A 242 -15.17 -29.12 -4.54
N ASP A 243 -14.38 -28.07 -4.75
CA ASP A 243 -13.57 -27.44 -3.70
C ASP A 243 -14.23 -26.16 -3.12
N ASP A 244 -15.51 -25.95 -3.42
CA ASP A 244 -16.31 -24.88 -2.80
C ASP A 244 -16.92 -25.38 -1.49
N ALA A 245 -16.37 -24.89 -0.37
CA ALA A 245 -16.83 -25.26 0.98
C ALA A 245 -18.29 -24.85 1.26
N GLU A 246 -18.73 -23.70 0.72
CA GLU A 246 -20.09 -23.20 0.90
C GLU A 246 -21.09 -24.05 0.09
N ALA A 247 -20.74 -24.44 -1.14
CA ALA A 247 -21.55 -25.34 -1.95
C ALA A 247 -21.71 -26.72 -1.30
N GLN A 248 -20.62 -27.28 -0.75
CA GLN A 248 -20.65 -28.54 0.03
C GLN A 248 -21.53 -28.42 1.28
N TYR A 249 -21.40 -27.31 1.99
CA TYR A 249 -22.22 -27.04 3.18
C TYR A 249 -23.72 -26.91 2.83
N ASP A 250 -24.06 -26.17 1.78
CA ASP A 250 -25.45 -26.00 1.35
C ASP A 250 -26.04 -27.31 0.80
N LEU A 251 -25.26 -28.12 0.08
CA LEU A 251 -25.63 -29.49 -0.29
C LEU A 251 -25.95 -30.34 0.94
N GLY A 252 -25.08 -30.33 1.96
CA GLY A 252 -25.28 -31.06 3.19
C GLY A 252 -26.56 -30.66 3.93
N ARG A 253 -26.84 -29.37 3.97
CA ARG A 253 -28.08 -28.83 4.57
C ARG A 253 -29.32 -29.36 3.87
N GLU A 254 -29.30 -29.38 2.55
CA GLU A 254 -30.45 -29.81 1.74
C GLU A 254 -30.67 -31.31 1.84
N LEU A 255 -29.60 -32.10 1.80
CA LEU A 255 -29.65 -33.55 2.02
C LEU A 255 -30.26 -33.90 3.40
N ARG A 256 -29.83 -33.19 4.46
CA ARG A 256 -30.39 -33.36 5.80
C ARG A 256 -31.86 -33.00 5.88
N ALA A 257 -32.27 -31.87 5.23
CA ALA A 257 -33.67 -31.47 5.20
C ALA A 257 -34.58 -32.50 4.52
N LEU A 258 -34.03 -33.21 3.53
CA LEU A 258 -34.75 -34.29 2.82
C LEU A 258 -34.57 -35.67 3.48
N GLY A 259 -33.88 -35.79 4.65
CA GLY A 259 -33.73 -37.01 5.42
C GLY A 259 -32.52 -37.87 5.01
N ASP A 260 -31.71 -37.47 4.02
CA ASP A 260 -30.47 -38.16 3.69
C ASP A 260 -29.34 -37.72 4.64
N ASN A 261 -29.36 -38.27 5.83
CA ASN A 261 -28.35 -37.96 6.85
C ASN A 261 -26.95 -38.46 6.46
N ALA A 262 -26.83 -39.59 5.75
CA ALA A 262 -25.53 -40.11 5.34
C ALA A 262 -24.85 -39.21 4.30
N GLY A 263 -25.60 -38.81 3.29
CA GLY A 263 -25.12 -37.83 2.31
C GLY A 263 -24.79 -36.49 2.94
N ALA A 264 -25.62 -36.01 3.89
CA ALA A 264 -25.37 -34.76 4.60
C ALA A 264 -24.06 -34.79 5.40
N ILE A 265 -23.77 -35.88 6.13
CA ILE A 265 -22.53 -36.07 6.89
C ILE A 265 -21.32 -36.02 5.95
N ALA A 266 -21.39 -36.69 4.80
CA ALA A 266 -20.29 -36.66 3.82
C ALA A 266 -20.02 -35.24 3.30
N ALA A 267 -21.08 -34.50 2.95
CA ALA A 267 -20.98 -33.14 2.45
C ALA A 267 -20.46 -32.16 3.51
N PHE A 268 -20.94 -32.25 4.77
CA PHE A 268 -20.43 -31.39 5.85
C PHE A 268 -18.96 -31.67 6.17
N ARG A 269 -18.55 -32.96 6.19
CA ARG A 269 -17.14 -33.30 6.36
C ARG A 269 -16.25 -32.68 5.27
N ARG A 270 -16.70 -32.78 4.02
CA ARG A 270 -15.96 -32.16 2.92
C ARG A 270 -15.90 -30.62 3.06
N ALA A 271 -16.99 -29.98 3.47
CA ALA A 271 -16.99 -28.54 3.76
C ALA A 271 -15.97 -28.16 4.85
N ILE A 272 -15.86 -28.95 5.93
CA ILE A 272 -14.90 -28.74 7.02
C ILE A 272 -13.45 -29.02 6.57
N GLU A 273 -13.22 -30.05 5.75
CA GLU A 273 -11.89 -30.29 5.16
C GLU A 273 -11.39 -29.11 4.34
N LEU A 274 -12.29 -28.48 3.56
CA LEU A 274 -11.99 -27.32 2.73
C LEU A 274 -11.85 -26.02 3.55
N LYS A 275 -12.68 -25.88 4.58
CA LYS A 275 -12.73 -24.71 5.45
C LYS A 275 -12.93 -25.13 6.92
N PRO A 276 -11.83 -25.42 7.65
CA PRO A 276 -11.90 -25.95 9.01
C PRO A 276 -12.55 -25.03 10.05
N ASP A 277 -12.65 -23.72 9.77
CA ASP A 277 -13.29 -22.74 10.64
C ASP A 277 -14.76 -22.46 10.29
N LEU A 278 -15.39 -23.28 9.45
CA LEU A 278 -16.79 -23.15 9.06
C LEU A 278 -17.70 -23.69 10.19
N GLU A 279 -17.98 -22.84 11.19
CA GLU A 279 -18.74 -23.15 12.40
C GLU A 279 -20.10 -23.81 12.10
N GLN A 280 -20.79 -23.31 11.07
CA GLN A 280 -22.08 -23.83 10.65
C GLN A 280 -22.00 -25.29 10.18
N ALA A 281 -20.88 -25.69 9.57
CA ALA A 281 -20.67 -27.07 9.12
C ALA A 281 -20.44 -28.01 10.31
N HIS A 282 -19.61 -27.62 11.29
CA HIS A 282 -19.41 -28.38 12.54
C HIS A 282 -20.73 -28.60 13.31
N TYR A 283 -21.50 -27.52 13.48
CA TYR A 283 -22.80 -27.58 14.14
C TYR A 283 -23.75 -28.54 13.43
N ASN A 284 -23.91 -28.41 12.11
CA ASN A 284 -24.82 -29.24 11.33
C ASN A 284 -24.34 -30.68 11.20
N LEU A 285 -23.02 -30.91 11.13
CA LEU A 285 -22.43 -32.25 11.20
C LEU A 285 -22.73 -32.91 12.53
N GLY A 286 -22.54 -32.22 13.65
CA GLY A 286 -22.88 -32.69 14.97
C GLY A 286 -24.36 -33.12 15.10
N LEU A 287 -25.27 -32.29 14.56
CA LEU A 287 -26.70 -32.60 14.52
C LEU A 287 -27.01 -33.86 13.66
N ALA A 288 -26.39 -33.96 12.48
CA ALA A 288 -26.60 -35.09 11.56
C ALA A 288 -26.07 -36.40 12.17
N LEU A 289 -24.87 -36.39 12.78
CA LEU A 289 -24.28 -37.53 13.50
C LEU A 289 -25.13 -37.96 14.67
N ARG A 290 -25.65 -37.03 15.47
CA ARG A 290 -26.57 -37.33 16.58
C ARG A 290 -27.86 -38.00 16.09
N THR A 291 -28.40 -37.55 14.98
CA THR A 291 -29.59 -38.15 14.37
C THR A 291 -29.31 -39.57 13.87
N GLN A 292 -28.08 -39.85 13.42
CA GLN A 292 -27.65 -41.19 13.00
C GLN A 292 -27.35 -42.12 14.19
N GLY A 293 -27.27 -41.57 15.41
CA GLY A 293 -26.93 -42.31 16.63
C GLY A 293 -25.45 -42.31 17.02
N ASP A 294 -24.60 -41.67 16.26
CA ASP A 294 -23.18 -41.50 16.59
C ASP A 294 -22.98 -40.30 17.52
N VAL A 295 -23.31 -40.53 18.79
CA VAL A 295 -23.24 -39.49 19.83
C VAL A 295 -21.80 -39.05 20.09
N SER A 296 -20.83 -39.99 19.99
CA SER A 296 -19.42 -39.70 20.27
C SER A 296 -18.83 -38.71 19.24
N SER A 297 -19.02 -39.02 17.95
CA SER A 297 -18.56 -38.08 16.87
C SER A 297 -19.32 -36.76 16.90
N ALA A 298 -20.62 -36.78 17.23
CA ALA A 298 -21.41 -35.57 17.38
C ALA A 298 -20.85 -34.65 18.49
N GLN A 299 -20.49 -35.25 19.65
CA GLN A 299 -19.90 -34.48 20.75
C GLN A 299 -18.56 -33.84 20.34
N LYS A 300 -17.71 -34.62 19.64
CA LYS A 300 -16.43 -34.10 19.13
C LYS A 300 -16.62 -32.86 18.26
N GLU A 301 -17.56 -32.86 17.32
CA GLU A 301 -17.83 -31.70 16.46
C GLU A 301 -18.33 -30.48 17.25
N LEU A 302 -19.12 -30.70 18.32
CA LEU A 302 -19.58 -29.63 19.20
C LEU A 302 -18.46 -29.08 20.09
N ASP A 303 -17.51 -29.91 20.50
CA ASP A 303 -16.32 -29.52 21.25
C ASP A 303 -15.37 -28.68 20.36
N GLU A 304 -15.17 -29.07 19.09
CA GLU A 304 -14.43 -28.28 18.09
C GLU A 304 -15.09 -26.92 17.86
N LEU A 305 -16.41 -26.88 17.71
CA LEU A 305 -17.16 -25.61 17.59
C LEU A 305 -16.96 -24.71 18.82
N SER A 306 -17.01 -25.28 20.03
CA SER A 306 -16.74 -24.55 21.27
C SER A 306 -15.33 -23.97 21.28
N GLY A 307 -14.34 -24.78 20.87
CA GLY A 307 -12.95 -24.32 20.74
C GLY A 307 -12.79 -23.14 19.77
N LEU A 308 -13.47 -23.17 18.61
CA LEU A 308 -13.49 -22.06 17.66
C LEU A 308 -14.07 -20.78 18.26
N HIS A 309 -15.18 -20.87 19.00
CA HIS A 309 -15.79 -19.73 19.68
C HIS A 309 -14.87 -19.15 20.76
N GLU A 310 -14.24 -20.02 21.57
CA GLU A 310 -13.28 -19.59 22.60
C GLU A 310 -12.08 -18.91 21.97
N PHE A 311 -11.52 -19.46 20.88
CA PHE A 311 -10.43 -18.86 20.15
C PHE A 311 -10.80 -17.48 19.63
N ARG A 312 -11.95 -17.32 18.98
CA ARG A 312 -12.45 -16.01 18.48
C ARG A 312 -12.63 -15.01 19.60
N SER A 313 -13.16 -15.45 20.74
CA SER A 313 -13.33 -14.60 21.93
C SER A 313 -11.98 -14.11 22.46
N ARG A 314 -10.99 -15.02 22.61
CA ARG A 314 -9.62 -14.68 23.00
C ARG A 314 -8.97 -13.71 22.01
N LEU A 315 -9.11 -13.97 20.71
CA LEU A 315 -8.57 -13.10 19.65
C LEU A 315 -9.19 -11.70 19.70
N ALA A 316 -10.50 -11.59 19.91
CA ALA A 316 -11.17 -10.29 20.03
C ALA A 316 -10.69 -9.52 21.26
N GLN A 317 -10.53 -10.22 22.40
CA GLN A 317 -9.99 -9.62 23.63
C GLN A 317 -8.52 -9.20 23.46
N SER A 318 -7.70 -10.01 22.79
CA SER A 318 -6.30 -9.68 22.48
C SER A 318 -6.20 -8.43 21.61
N LYS A 319 -7.02 -8.32 20.57
CA LYS A 319 -7.08 -7.12 19.72
C LYS A 319 -7.46 -5.86 20.52
N LEU A 320 -8.41 -5.98 21.45
CA LEU A 320 -8.78 -4.86 22.33
C LEU A 320 -7.61 -4.44 23.23
N LEU A 321 -6.90 -5.40 23.82
CA LEU A 321 -5.70 -5.12 24.64
C LEU A 321 -4.60 -4.43 23.83
N ILE A 322 -4.40 -4.85 22.57
CA ILE A 322 -3.46 -4.17 21.65
C ILE A 322 -3.87 -2.72 21.44
N LEU A 323 -5.15 -2.45 21.15
CA LEU A 323 -5.62 -1.07 20.96
C LEU A 323 -5.39 -0.21 22.20
N GLN A 324 -5.68 -0.73 23.40
CA GLN A 324 -5.42 -0.05 24.66
C GLN A 324 -3.90 0.17 24.88
N GLY A 325 -3.08 -0.83 24.55
CA GLY A 325 -1.63 -0.71 24.63
C GLY A 325 -1.05 0.34 23.69
N VAL A 326 -1.57 0.43 22.47
CA VAL A 326 -1.20 1.48 21.48
C VAL A 326 -1.58 2.87 22.00
N ASP A 327 -2.73 3.01 22.65
CA ASP A 327 -3.11 4.29 23.26
C ASP A 327 -2.21 4.65 24.46
N ALA A 328 -1.79 3.65 25.25
CA ALA A 328 -0.79 3.84 26.32
C ALA A 328 0.58 4.26 25.76
N LEU A 329 1.02 3.67 24.61
CA LEU A 329 2.24 4.11 23.91
C LEU A 329 2.17 5.58 23.50
N LYS A 330 1.05 6.02 22.91
CA LYS A 330 0.84 7.44 22.54
C LYS A 330 0.94 8.38 23.74
N GLN A 331 0.51 7.91 24.91
CA GLN A 331 0.61 8.65 26.18
C GLN A 331 1.97 8.50 26.88
N GLN A 332 2.95 7.85 26.26
CA GLN A 332 4.28 7.55 26.80
C GLN A 332 4.27 6.68 28.08
N LYS A 333 3.19 5.93 28.31
CA LYS A 333 3.01 5.01 29.44
C LYS A 333 3.55 3.61 29.10
N LEU A 334 4.86 3.52 28.92
CA LEU A 334 5.51 2.32 28.35
C LEU A 334 5.30 1.05 29.19
N ASP A 335 5.27 1.13 30.53
CA ASP A 335 5.05 -0.04 31.39
C ASP A 335 3.61 -0.55 31.32
N GLU A 336 2.64 0.36 31.22
CA GLU A 336 1.22 0.01 31.01
C GLU A 336 1.05 -0.65 29.63
N ALA A 337 1.65 -0.08 28.60
CA ALA A 337 1.62 -0.64 27.23
C ALA A 337 2.20 -2.06 27.21
N LEU A 338 3.38 -2.29 27.79
CA LEU A 338 3.99 -3.62 27.89
C LEU A 338 3.08 -4.63 28.59
N THR A 339 2.49 -4.23 29.72
CA THR A 339 1.57 -5.12 30.45
C THR A 339 0.38 -5.54 29.58
N LEU A 340 -0.16 -4.63 28.77
CA LEU A 340 -1.30 -4.90 27.88
C LEU A 340 -0.90 -5.81 26.70
N PHE A 341 0.28 -5.57 26.09
CA PHE A 341 0.77 -6.43 24.99
C PHE A 341 1.12 -7.83 25.47
N GLN A 342 1.74 -7.97 26.66
CA GLN A 342 2.02 -9.28 27.27
C GLN A 342 0.74 -10.05 27.57
N LYS A 343 -0.28 -9.39 28.15
CA LYS A 343 -1.59 -10.01 28.35
C LYS A 343 -2.24 -10.45 27.03
N SER A 344 -2.06 -9.66 25.97
CA SER A 344 -2.53 -10.04 24.64
C SER A 344 -1.78 -11.27 24.12
N ALA A 345 -0.47 -11.34 24.28
CA ALA A 345 0.36 -12.48 23.90
C ALA A 345 0.04 -13.74 24.73
N ASP A 346 -0.27 -13.60 26.02
CA ASP A 346 -0.70 -14.72 26.87
C ASP A 346 -2.05 -15.29 26.42
N LEU A 347 -2.99 -14.44 25.99
CA LEU A 347 -4.32 -14.87 25.52
C LEU A 347 -4.25 -15.51 24.13
N THR A 348 -3.41 -15.00 23.25
CA THR A 348 -3.29 -15.44 21.85
C THR A 348 -1.81 -15.43 21.44
N PRO A 349 -1.03 -16.47 21.85
CA PRO A 349 0.42 -16.54 21.60
C PRO A 349 0.80 -16.56 20.12
N GLU A 350 -0.13 -16.95 19.24
CA GLU A 350 0.01 -16.98 17.79
C GLU A 350 -0.24 -15.62 17.10
N LEU A 351 -0.54 -14.55 17.85
CA LEU A 351 -0.84 -13.25 17.28
C LEU A 351 0.44 -12.38 17.13
N PRO A 352 0.99 -12.22 15.91
CA PRO A 352 2.27 -11.52 15.70
C PRO A 352 2.25 -10.07 16.16
N THR A 353 1.07 -9.42 16.05
CA THR A 353 0.88 -8.01 16.39
C THR A 353 1.17 -7.70 17.85
N SER A 354 0.92 -8.65 18.76
CA SER A 354 1.21 -8.49 20.20
C SER A 354 2.72 -8.31 20.42
N TYR A 355 3.52 -9.16 19.81
CA TYR A 355 4.98 -9.14 19.92
C TYR A 355 5.60 -7.93 19.18
N TYR A 356 5.04 -7.56 18.04
CA TYR A 356 5.48 -6.35 17.35
C TYR A 356 5.36 -5.10 18.24
N TYR A 357 4.19 -4.88 18.85
CA TYR A 357 3.99 -3.73 19.72
C TYR A 357 4.73 -3.85 21.07
N GLU A 358 4.94 -5.07 21.54
CA GLU A 358 5.86 -5.30 22.67
C GLU A 358 7.28 -4.84 22.34
N GLY A 359 7.77 -5.15 21.12
CA GLY A 359 9.05 -4.68 20.60
C GLY A 359 9.14 -3.15 20.56
N VAL A 360 8.09 -2.48 20.04
CA VAL A 360 8.00 -1.01 20.02
C VAL A 360 8.07 -0.42 21.42
N ALA A 361 7.38 -1.03 22.38
CA ALA A 361 7.39 -0.56 23.77
C ALA A 361 8.77 -0.76 24.44
N TRP A 362 9.47 -1.87 24.16
CA TRP A 362 10.83 -2.10 24.64
C TRP A 362 11.84 -1.14 24.00
N GLU A 363 11.68 -0.81 22.72
CA GLU A 363 12.50 0.21 22.05
C GLU A 363 12.30 1.58 22.72
N GLY A 364 11.06 1.95 23.02
CA GLY A 364 10.74 3.18 23.76
C GLY A 364 11.39 3.25 25.15
N LYS A 365 11.65 2.09 25.77
CA LYS A 365 12.40 1.97 27.03
C LYS A 365 13.91 1.85 26.84
N ASN A 366 14.43 1.99 25.63
CA ASN A 366 15.84 1.81 25.27
C ASN A 366 16.39 0.40 25.61
N GLN A 367 15.52 -0.64 25.59
CA GLN A 367 15.92 -2.02 25.84
C GLN A 367 16.05 -2.80 24.51
N ALA A 368 17.09 -2.47 23.73
CA ALA A 368 17.31 -2.98 22.38
C ALA A 368 17.30 -4.51 22.26
N THR A 369 17.86 -5.24 23.23
CA THR A 369 17.87 -6.71 23.20
C THR A 369 16.46 -7.29 23.26
N ARG A 370 15.63 -6.80 24.19
CA ARG A 370 14.24 -7.26 24.32
C ARG A 370 13.38 -6.84 23.14
N ALA A 371 13.59 -5.64 22.62
CA ALA A 371 12.90 -5.17 21.41
C ALA A 371 13.21 -6.11 20.23
N ARG A 372 14.49 -6.48 20.04
CA ARG A 372 14.90 -7.42 19.00
C ARG A 372 14.22 -8.77 19.14
N GLU A 373 14.25 -9.38 20.33
CA GLU A 373 13.62 -10.67 20.61
C GLU A 373 12.12 -10.64 20.28
N ALA A 374 11.43 -9.55 20.62
CA ALA A 374 10.01 -9.39 20.35
C ALA A 374 9.72 -9.23 18.83
N TYR A 375 10.52 -8.42 18.12
CA TYR A 375 10.37 -8.31 16.65
C TYR A 375 10.69 -9.63 15.94
N GLU A 376 11.76 -10.33 16.33
CA GLU A 376 12.11 -11.64 15.78
C GLU A 376 10.97 -12.66 16.02
N LYS A 377 10.30 -12.61 17.19
CA LYS A 377 9.13 -13.45 17.47
C LYS A 377 7.93 -13.08 16.60
N ALA A 378 7.67 -11.81 16.36
CA ALA A 378 6.62 -11.37 15.46
C ALA A 378 6.85 -11.88 14.02
N ILE A 379 8.10 -11.84 13.54
CA ILE A 379 8.52 -12.34 12.22
C ILE A 379 8.44 -13.88 12.16
N GLU A 380 8.82 -14.58 13.23
CA GLU A 380 8.67 -16.05 13.30
C GLU A 380 7.22 -16.48 13.10
N LEU A 381 6.27 -15.73 13.69
CA LEU A 381 4.83 -16.00 13.58
C LEU A 381 4.24 -15.55 12.24
N LYS A 382 4.80 -14.51 11.65
CA LYS A 382 4.37 -13.95 10.36
C LYS A 382 5.58 -13.48 9.57
N ALA A 383 6.09 -14.35 8.68
CA ALA A 383 7.32 -14.13 7.93
C ALA A 383 7.26 -12.95 6.93
N ASP A 384 6.07 -12.49 6.55
CA ASP A 384 5.83 -11.33 5.69
C ASP A 384 5.38 -10.08 6.47
N TYR A 385 5.77 -9.97 7.75
CA TYR A 385 5.36 -8.83 8.58
C TYR A 385 6.28 -7.63 8.35
N ALA A 386 5.97 -6.83 7.32
CA ALA A 386 6.79 -5.72 6.84
C ALA A 386 7.19 -4.73 7.95
N GLN A 387 6.24 -4.33 8.82
CA GLN A 387 6.51 -3.40 9.91
C GLN A 387 7.52 -3.96 10.93
N ALA A 388 7.45 -5.28 11.21
CA ALA A 388 8.40 -5.91 12.12
C ALA A 388 9.80 -6.00 11.50
N HIS A 389 9.90 -6.32 10.20
CA HIS A 389 11.16 -6.27 9.46
C HIS A 389 11.76 -4.85 9.43
N ALA A 390 10.94 -3.81 9.19
CA ALA A 390 11.41 -2.43 9.16
C ALA A 390 11.95 -1.98 10.54
N SER A 391 11.22 -2.29 11.62
CA SER A 391 11.63 -1.93 12.98
C SER A 391 12.87 -2.72 13.43
N LEU A 392 12.92 -4.02 13.16
CA LEU A 392 14.10 -4.85 13.44
C LEU A 392 15.32 -4.36 12.65
N GLY A 393 15.14 -4.07 11.36
CA GLY A 393 16.20 -3.57 10.50
C GLY A 393 16.80 -2.27 11.02
N LEU A 394 15.96 -1.32 11.41
CA LEU A 394 16.39 -0.05 12.00
C LEU A 394 17.11 -0.26 13.35
N LEU A 395 16.59 -1.15 14.20
CA LEU A 395 17.20 -1.47 15.48
C LEU A 395 18.58 -2.09 15.32
N LEU A 396 18.75 -3.03 14.42
CA LEU A 396 20.03 -3.67 14.08
C LEU A 396 20.99 -2.64 13.48
N TRP A 397 20.51 -1.76 12.61
CA TRP A 397 21.30 -0.67 12.04
C TRP A 397 21.91 0.23 13.12
N LYS A 398 21.09 0.69 14.07
CA LYS A 398 21.53 1.48 15.23
C LYS A 398 22.52 0.74 16.14
N SER A 399 22.42 -0.60 16.20
CA SER A 399 23.27 -1.48 17.00
C SER A 399 24.58 -1.87 16.28
N GLN A 400 24.90 -1.23 15.16
CA GLN A 400 26.08 -1.46 14.32
C GLN A 400 26.12 -2.82 13.59
N ASP A 401 25.02 -3.59 13.57
CA ASP A 401 24.86 -4.76 12.71
C ASP A 401 24.25 -4.34 11.36
N GLN A 402 25.04 -3.55 10.61
CA GLN A 402 24.56 -2.92 9.37
C GLN A 402 24.19 -3.94 8.29
N THR A 403 24.86 -5.08 8.24
CA THR A 403 24.58 -6.11 7.22
C THR A 403 23.20 -6.72 7.43
N ARG A 404 22.91 -7.20 8.64
CA ARG A 404 21.58 -7.74 8.95
C ARG A 404 20.50 -6.65 8.93
N GLY A 405 20.84 -5.44 9.41
CA GLY A 405 19.92 -4.30 9.36
C GLY A 405 19.47 -3.98 7.94
N LEU A 406 20.40 -3.93 6.98
CA LEU A 406 20.06 -3.68 5.57
C LEU A 406 19.19 -4.80 4.98
N ASP A 407 19.52 -6.07 5.26
CA ASP A 407 18.75 -7.22 4.80
C ASP A 407 17.31 -7.18 5.28
N GLU A 408 17.10 -6.88 6.57
CA GLU A 408 15.75 -6.75 7.14
C GLU A 408 14.97 -5.56 6.56
N LEU A 409 15.63 -4.41 6.30
CA LEU A 409 14.99 -3.27 5.64
C LEU A 409 14.58 -3.58 4.19
N GLN A 410 15.41 -4.33 3.45
CA GLN A 410 15.07 -4.79 2.11
C GLN A 410 13.87 -5.76 2.13
N ARG A 411 13.84 -6.68 3.10
CA ARG A 411 12.68 -7.57 3.30
C ARG A 411 11.41 -6.81 3.61
N ALA A 412 11.48 -5.75 4.43
CA ALA A 412 10.33 -4.92 4.73
C ALA A 412 9.69 -4.34 3.45
N VAL A 413 10.50 -3.78 2.56
CA VAL A 413 10.05 -3.25 1.26
C VAL A 413 9.51 -4.35 0.35
N MET A 414 10.11 -5.55 0.37
CA MET A 414 9.62 -6.69 -0.41
C MET A 414 8.27 -7.21 0.11
N CYS A 415 8.06 -7.23 1.43
CA CYS A 415 6.84 -7.72 2.06
C CYS A 415 5.66 -6.75 1.90
N ASP A 416 5.93 -5.45 1.95
CA ASP A 416 4.93 -4.39 1.75
C ASP A 416 5.56 -3.23 0.96
N PRO A 417 5.48 -3.25 -0.37
CA PRO A 417 5.99 -2.18 -1.23
C PRO A 417 5.29 -0.82 -1.04
N ASP A 418 4.15 -0.80 -0.36
CA ASP A 418 3.39 0.43 -0.06
C ASP A 418 3.72 1.01 1.33
N LEU A 419 4.65 0.41 2.06
CA LEU A 419 5.04 0.88 3.39
C LEU A 419 6.08 2.02 3.28
N ALA A 420 5.61 3.27 3.31
CA ALA A 420 6.47 4.47 3.19
C ALA A 420 7.63 4.48 4.19
N GLU A 421 7.41 4.02 5.44
CA GLU A 421 8.43 3.94 6.48
C GLU A 421 9.56 2.96 6.12
N ALA A 422 9.25 1.83 5.47
CA ALA A 422 10.27 0.87 5.04
C ALA A 422 11.19 1.47 3.97
N HIS A 423 10.62 2.12 2.96
CA HIS A 423 11.37 2.83 1.93
C HIS A 423 12.22 3.96 2.51
N TYR A 424 11.66 4.74 3.43
CA TYR A 424 12.39 5.80 4.12
C TYR A 424 13.60 5.26 4.90
N ASN A 425 13.41 4.22 5.72
CA ASN A 425 14.46 3.62 6.52
C ASN A 425 15.54 2.96 5.65
N LEU A 426 15.15 2.27 4.57
CA LEU A 426 16.07 1.69 3.59
C LEU A 426 16.87 2.80 2.88
N GLY A 427 16.21 3.87 2.45
CA GLY A 427 16.84 5.02 1.81
C GLY A 427 17.88 5.70 2.71
N LEU A 428 17.59 5.85 4.01
CA LEU A 428 18.55 6.35 5.01
C LEU A 428 19.77 5.44 5.13
N ALA A 429 19.56 4.13 5.26
CA ALA A 429 20.63 3.16 5.36
C ALA A 429 21.54 3.18 4.11
N LEU A 430 20.94 3.24 2.92
CA LEU A 430 21.66 3.31 1.63
C LEU A 430 22.45 4.62 1.50
N SER A 431 21.91 5.76 1.96
CA SER A 431 22.63 7.04 1.97
C SER A 431 23.88 6.98 2.86
N GLN A 432 23.79 6.37 4.03
CA GLN A 432 24.93 6.19 4.93
C GLN A 432 26.00 5.24 4.34
N LEU A 433 25.57 4.26 3.54
CA LEU A 433 26.49 3.35 2.81
C LEU A 433 27.10 3.97 1.55
N GLN A 434 26.88 5.26 1.29
CA GLN A 434 27.36 5.95 0.09
C GLN A 434 26.83 5.32 -1.22
N ARG A 435 25.57 4.85 -1.22
CA ARG A 435 24.83 4.31 -2.37
C ARG A 435 23.73 5.28 -2.82
N PRO A 436 24.10 6.50 -3.28
CA PRO A 436 23.12 7.60 -3.44
C PRO A 436 22.04 7.31 -4.48
N GLN A 437 22.34 6.60 -5.59
CA GLN A 437 21.35 6.30 -6.62
C GLN A 437 20.24 5.39 -6.10
N GLU A 438 20.59 4.42 -5.25
CA GLU A 438 19.62 3.52 -4.63
C GLU A 438 18.83 4.24 -3.53
N ALA A 439 19.52 5.06 -2.72
CA ALA A 439 18.88 5.89 -1.72
C ALA A 439 17.83 6.83 -2.34
N ILE A 440 18.15 7.49 -3.46
CA ILE A 440 17.22 8.38 -4.18
C ILE A 440 15.96 7.61 -4.62
N ARG A 441 16.10 6.38 -5.14
CA ARG A 441 14.95 5.57 -5.55
C ARG A 441 14.02 5.30 -4.36
N GLU A 442 14.58 4.80 -3.27
CA GLU A 442 13.81 4.44 -2.08
C GLU A 442 13.18 5.68 -1.42
N LEU A 443 13.93 6.80 -1.32
CA LEU A 443 13.39 8.04 -0.74
C LEU A 443 12.34 8.70 -1.65
N THR A 444 12.47 8.57 -2.97
CA THR A 444 11.44 9.02 -3.92
C THR A 444 10.16 8.24 -3.71
N GLU A 445 10.26 6.92 -3.52
CA GLU A 445 9.10 6.08 -3.23
C GLU A 445 8.49 6.43 -1.86
N ALA A 446 9.31 6.64 -0.82
CA ALA A 446 8.83 7.10 0.49
C ALA A 446 8.04 8.41 0.40
N VAL A 447 8.55 9.40 -0.36
CA VAL A 447 7.85 10.69 -0.60
C VAL A 447 6.57 10.48 -1.43
N SER A 448 6.60 9.55 -2.38
CA SER A 448 5.43 9.19 -3.18
C SER A 448 4.30 8.60 -2.34
N LEU A 449 4.65 7.71 -1.42
CA LEU A 449 3.72 7.01 -0.53
C LEU A 449 3.21 7.91 0.62
N ASP A 450 4.07 8.78 1.15
CA ASP A 450 3.69 9.81 2.13
C ASP A 450 4.16 11.21 1.68
N PRO A 451 3.36 11.91 0.88
CA PRO A 451 3.68 13.25 0.40
C PRO A 451 3.77 14.32 1.50
N HIS A 452 3.32 14.04 2.72
CA HIS A 452 3.39 14.97 3.85
C HIS A 452 4.61 14.74 4.74
N SER A 453 5.40 13.70 4.50
CA SER A 453 6.62 13.42 5.25
C SER A 453 7.70 14.47 4.96
N ILE A 454 7.90 15.37 5.90
CA ILE A 454 8.98 16.37 5.85
C ILE A 454 10.34 15.66 5.84
N ASP A 455 10.50 14.66 6.71
CA ASP A 455 11.76 13.93 6.87
C ASP A 455 12.16 13.22 5.57
N ALA A 456 11.22 12.55 4.90
CA ALA A 456 11.50 11.86 3.63
C ALA A 456 11.93 12.85 2.53
N ARG A 457 11.28 14.01 2.43
CA ARG A 457 11.65 15.06 1.47
C ARG A 457 13.02 15.65 1.76
N VAL A 458 13.34 15.91 3.03
CA VAL A 458 14.66 16.40 3.44
C VAL A 458 15.74 15.41 3.04
N GLN A 459 15.54 14.11 3.36
CA GLN A 459 16.53 13.08 3.01
C GLN A 459 16.66 12.87 1.50
N LEU A 460 15.57 12.95 0.74
CA LEU A 460 15.61 12.91 -0.71
C LEU A 460 16.42 14.09 -1.29
N GLY A 461 16.17 15.31 -0.81
CA GLY A 461 16.93 16.49 -1.24
C GLY A 461 18.42 16.37 -0.92
N LEU A 462 18.77 15.86 0.25
CA LEU A 462 20.16 15.60 0.65
C LEU A 462 20.82 14.51 -0.21
N ALA A 463 20.12 13.42 -0.49
CA ALA A 463 20.62 12.33 -1.34
C ALA A 463 20.85 12.81 -2.79
N LEU A 464 19.96 13.62 -3.35
CA LEU A 464 20.13 14.24 -4.66
C LEU A 464 21.34 15.17 -4.71
N SER A 465 21.55 15.99 -3.68
CA SER A 465 22.73 16.86 -3.56
C SER A 465 24.02 16.06 -3.48
N GLN A 466 24.04 14.97 -2.69
CA GLN A 466 25.17 14.05 -2.61
C GLN A 466 25.46 13.34 -3.94
N ASN A 467 24.43 13.05 -4.73
CA ASN A 467 24.53 12.48 -6.07
C ASN A 467 24.94 13.49 -7.14
N ASN A 468 25.32 14.70 -6.74
CA ASN A 468 25.72 15.82 -7.62
C ASN A 468 24.60 16.29 -8.57
N ASP A 469 23.35 16.22 -8.13
CA ASP A 469 22.17 16.78 -8.80
C ASP A 469 21.53 17.90 -7.96
N PRO A 470 22.21 19.06 -7.83
CA PRO A 470 21.69 20.15 -7.02
C PRO A 470 20.43 20.79 -7.62
N ALA A 471 20.18 20.62 -8.93
CA ALA A 471 18.97 21.16 -9.57
C ALA A 471 17.72 20.38 -9.10
N ALA A 472 17.76 19.06 -9.10
CA ALA A 472 16.69 18.22 -8.57
C ALA A 472 16.52 18.45 -7.05
N ALA A 473 17.62 18.51 -6.29
CA ALA A 473 17.59 18.81 -4.85
C ALA A 473 16.90 20.15 -4.55
N ALA A 474 17.23 21.21 -5.34
CA ALA A 474 16.61 22.53 -5.18
C ALA A 474 15.09 22.48 -5.46
N ASN A 475 14.63 21.65 -6.39
CA ASN A 475 13.20 21.50 -6.63
C ASN A 475 12.49 20.87 -5.42
N VAL A 476 13.06 19.79 -4.87
CA VAL A 476 12.51 19.12 -3.67
C VAL A 476 12.44 20.09 -2.48
N PHE A 477 13.52 20.83 -2.20
CA PHE A 477 13.52 21.79 -1.09
C PHE A 477 12.62 23.01 -1.36
N ARG A 478 12.50 23.46 -2.62
CA ARG A 478 11.57 24.55 -3.00
C ARG A 478 10.12 24.15 -2.78
N ASP A 479 9.76 22.93 -3.11
CA ASP A 479 8.44 22.39 -2.82
C ASP A 479 8.21 22.24 -1.31
N LEU A 480 9.22 21.82 -0.57
CA LEU A 480 9.14 21.70 0.89
C LEU A 480 8.84 23.07 1.54
N VAL A 481 9.60 24.12 1.24
CA VAL A 481 9.39 25.46 1.81
C VAL A 481 8.12 26.15 1.29
N ARG A 482 7.59 25.74 0.13
CA ARG A 482 6.28 26.19 -0.35
C ARG A 482 5.15 25.60 0.50
N HIS A 483 5.28 24.33 0.92
CA HIS A 483 4.28 23.66 1.76
C HIS A 483 4.38 24.07 3.25
N ASP A 484 5.61 24.24 3.74
CA ASP A 484 5.86 24.77 5.09
C ASP A 484 6.83 25.98 5.04
N PRO A 485 6.29 27.18 4.83
CA PRO A 485 7.10 28.41 4.75
C PRO A 485 7.79 28.81 6.07
N LYS A 486 7.52 28.11 7.17
CA LYS A 486 8.13 28.38 8.49
C LYS A 486 9.24 27.39 8.84
N PHE A 487 9.52 26.44 7.99
CA PHE A 487 10.55 25.43 8.21
C PHE A 487 11.95 25.98 7.93
N ALA A 488 12.60 26.53 8.97
CA ALA A 488 13.90 27.20 8.84
C ALA A 488 15.01 26.29 8.27
N GLU A 489 15.03 25.01 8.64
CA GLU A 489 15.96 24.01 8.12
C GLU A 489 15.77 23.76 6.63
N GLY A 490 14.53 23.80 6.15
CA GLY A 490 14.20 23.70 4.72
C GLY A 490 14.78 24.86 3.92
N HIS A 491 14.63 26.09 4.40
CA HIS A 491 15.22 27.29 3.79
C HIS A 491 16.76 27.22 3.78
N ASN A 492 17.37 26.79 4.89
CA ASN A 492 18.82 26.61 4.94
C ASN A 492 19.31 25.56 3.93
N ASN A 493 18.64 24.42 3.82
CA ASN A 493 19.00 23.36 2.87
C ASN A 493 18.80 23.81 1.42
N LEU A 494 17.73 24.58 1.12
CA LEU A 494 17.53 25.19 -0.18
C LEU A 494 18.67 26.16 -0.50
N GLY A 495 19.06 27.01 0.45
CA GLY A 495 20.19 27.91 0.31
C GLY A 495 21.50 27.19 -0.03
N LEU A 496 21.80 26.06 0.64
CA LEU A 496 23.00 25.26 0.39
C LEU A 496 23.03 24.71 -1.04
N VAL A 497 21.94 24.12 -1.53
CA VAL A 497 21.91 23.56 -2.90
C VAL A 497 21.87 24.64 -3.97
N LEU A 498 21.30 25.80 -3.69
CA LEU A 498 21.38 26.96 -4.58
C LEU A 498 22.80 27.50 -4.69
N LEU A 499 23.54 27.54 -3.57
CA LEU A 499 24.95 27.94 -3.55
C LEU A 499 25.81 26.92 -4.32
N GLN A 500 25.55 25.63 -4.17
CA GLN A 500 26.20 24.57 -4.95
C GLN A 500 25.95 24.71 -6.47
N SER A 501 24.77 25.23 -6.84
CA SER A 501 24.40 25.51 -8.24
C SER A 501 24.93 26.87 -8.75
N GLY A 502 25.66 27.64 -7.94
CA GLY A 502 26.17 28.96 -8.28
C GLY A 502 25.14 30.08 -8.18
N ASN A 503 23.94 29.83 -7.66
CA ASN A 503 22.87 30.81 -7.53
C ASN A 503 22.99 31.61 -6.21
N VAL A 504 24.10 32.37 -6.06
CA VAL A 504 24.52 33.03 -4.81
C VAL A 504 23.44 33.95 -4.24
N HIS A 505 22.83 34.82 -5.07
CA HIS A 505 21.82 35.76 -4.60
C HIS A 505 20.52 35.10 -4.09
N GLN A 506 20.10 33.99 -4.72
CA GLN A 506 18.96 33.25 -4.23
C GLN A 506 19.31 32.50 -2.92
N ALA A 507 20.53 32.00 -2.82
CA ALA A 507 21.01 31.36 -1.58
C ALA A 507 21.04 32.33 -0.39
N GLU A 508 21.49 33.61 -0.62
CA GLU A 508 21.43 34.66 0.40
C GLU A 508 20.01 34.86 0.94
N THR A 509 19.04 34.97 0.01
CA THR A 509 17.62 35.15 0.38
C THR A 509 17.11 34.02 1.26
N GLU A 510 17.43 32.79 0.90
CA GLU A 510 16.97 31.60 1.66
C GLU A 510 17.67 31.48 3.03
N PHE A 511 18.98 31.74 3.12
CA PHE A 511 19.68 31.75 4.40
C PHE A 511 19.20 32.88 5.32
N ALA A 512 18.93 34.08 4.76
CA ALA A 512 18.37 35.19 5.53
C ALA A 512 16.97 34.82 6.10
N GLU A 513 16.14 34.13 5.32
CA GLU A 513 14.84 33.68 5.78
C GLU A 513 14.98 32.58 6.86
N ALA A 514 15.91 31.65 6.72
CA ALA A 514 16.22 30.65 7.75
C ALA A 514 16.64 31.30 9.08
N ALA A 515 17.54 32.30 9.01
CA ALA A 515 18.00 33.04 10.19
C ALA A 515 16.87 33.89 10.82
N ARG A 516 15.99 34.47 10.01
CA ARG A 516 14.80 35.21 10.46
C ARG A 516 13.79 34.29 11.18
N LEU A 517 13.53 33.10 10.63
CA LEU A 517 12.58 32.14 11.19
C LEU A 517 13.08 31.54 12.50
N LYS A 518 14.37 31.28 12.57
CA LYS A 518 15.02 30.69 13.77
C LYS A 518 16.27 31.49 14.14
N PRO A 519 16.13 32.60 14.92
CA PRO A 519 17.24 33.50 15.26
C PRO A 519 18.39 32.87 16.08
N ALA A 520 18.21 31.65 16.56
CA ALA A 520 19.25 30.87 17.24
C ALA A 520 19.86 29.78 16.32
N TYR A 521 19.63 29.84 15.01
CA TYR A 521 20.15 28.86 14.04
C TYR A 521 21.54 29.27 13.57
N ALA A 522 22.57 28.85 14.33
CA ALA A 522 23.96 29.27 14.10
C ALA A 522 24.47 28.98 12.69
N GLU A 523 24.13 27.80 12.13
CA GLU A 523 24.54 27.40 10.78
C GLU A 523 23.91 28.28 9.70
N ALA A 524 22.65 28.71 9.87
CA ALA A 524 22.01 29.64 8.92
C ALA A 524 22.71 31.00 8.90
N HIS A 525 23.04 31.57 10.06
CA HIS A 525 23.83 32.80 10.16
C HIS A 525 25.22 32.62 9.54
N TYR A 526 25.88 31.49 9.77
CA TYR A 526 27.19 31.20 9.21
C TYR A 526 27.14 31.09 7.67
N ASN A 527 26.16 30.37 7.14
CA ASN A 527 25.97 30.21 5.69
C ASN A 527 25.61 31.56 5.02
N LEU A 528 24.76 32.38 5.67
CA LEU A 528 24.45 33.73 5.24
C LEU A 528 25.73 34.59 5.20
N ALA A 529 26.54 34.54 6.23
CA ALA A 529 27.79 35.28 6.30
C ALA A 529 28.78 34.90 5.17
N LEU A 530 28.93 33.60 4.91
CA LEU A 530 29.75 33.11 3.79
C LEU A 530 29.25 33.65 2.44
N THR A 531 27.94 33.63 2.24
CA THR A 531 27.28 34.06 1.01
C THR A 531 27.44 35.57 0.81
N LEU A 532 27.20 36.38 1.86
CA LEU A 532 27.40 37.84 1.86
C LEU A 532 28.87 38.21 1.56
N ARG A 533 29.83 37.47 2.15
CA ARG A 533 31.26 37.65 1.87
C ARG A 533 31.61 37.38 0.41
N GLN A 534 31.02 36.37 -0.18
CA GLN A 534 31.19 36.02 -1.58
C GLN A 534 30.64 37.14 -2.52
N GLU A 535 29.58 37.83 -2.11
CA GLU A 535 29.01 38.98 -2.84
C GLU A 535 29.74 40.32 -2.55
N GLY A 536 30.78 40.31 -1.72
CA GLY A 536 31.53 41.51 -1.34
C GLY A 536 30.85 42.39 -0.29
N LYS A 537 29.79 41.93 0.38
CA LYS A 537 29.05 42.65 1.42
C LYS A 537 29.73 42.43 2.79
N THR A 538 30.97 42.93 2.93
CA THR A 538 31.90 42.55 4.02
C THR A 538 31.37 42.90 5.41
N GLU A 539 30.77 44.09 5.61
CA GLU A 539 30.25 44.53 6.90
C GLU A 539 29.07 43.67 7.36
N ALA A 540 28.13 43.40 6.46
CA ALA A 540 27.00 42.51 6.75
C ALA A 540 27.46 41.07 7.07
N ALA A 541 28.43 40.57 6.29
CA ALA A 541 29.01 39.25 6.53
C ALA A 541 29.65 39.16 7.91
N GLN A 542 30.39 40.17 8.36
CA GLN A 542 31.02 40.18 9.68
C GLN A 542 29.98 40.15 10.79
N HIS A 543 28.92 40.89 10.67
CA HIS A 543 27.82 40.89 11.66
C HIS A 543 27.20 39.49 11.80
N GLU A 544 26.93 38.81 10.67
CA GLU A 544 26.35 37.49 10.68
C GLU A 544 27.35 36.41 11.19
N PHE A 545 28.65 36.54 10.89
CA PHE A 545 29.68 35.67 11.51
C PHE A 545 29.76 35.87 13.03
N GLU A 546 29.74 37.11 13.52
CA GLU A 546 29.74 37.36 14.95
C GLU A 546 28.52 36.72 15.63
N ARG A 547 27.37 36.81 15.00
CA ARG A 547 26.14 36.16 15.47
C ARG A 547 26.25 34.63 15.49
N ALA A 548 26.74 34.03 14.43
CA ALA A 548 26.98 32.59 14.36
C ALA A 548 27.94 32.09 15.44
N TYR A 549 29.06 32.83 15.67
CA TYR A 549 30.06 32.47 16.68
C TYR A 549 29.61 32.70 18.14
N GLN A 550 28.64 33.61 18.34
CA GLN A 550 27.99 33.76 19.65
C GLN A 550 27.09 32.56 19.97
N LEU A 551 26.40 32.04 18.93
CA LEU A 551 25.49 30.91 19.09
C LEU A 551 26.23 29.55 19.12
N ALA A 552 27.28 29.40 18.33
CA ALA A 552 28.09 28.20 18.20
C ALA A 552 29.59 28.58 18.04
N PRO A 553 30.34 28.71 19.15
CA PRO A 553 31.76 29.12 19.13
C PRO A 553 32.68 28.23 18.29
N GLU A 554 32.35 26.95 18.14
CA GLU A 554 33.08 25.97 17.34
C GLU A 554 33.11 26.33 15.85
N LEU A 555 32.12 27.04 15.34
CA LEU A 555 32.10 27.49 13.94
C LEU A 555 33.25 28.45 13.60
N LYS A 556 33.84 29.07 14.61
CA LYS A 556 34.99 29.94 14.45
C LYS A 556 36.23 29.21 13.96
N SER A 557 36.36 27.92 14.27
CA SER A 557 37.45 27.07 13.81
C SER A 557 37.30 26.67 12.33
N LEU A 558 36.11 26.82 11.73
CA LEU A 558 35.82 26.57 10.32
C LEU A 558 36.08 27.80 9.43
N ALA A 559 36.37 28.95 10.02
CA ALA A 559 36.68 30.15 9.27
C ALA A 559 37.98 29.91 8.47
N LEU A 560 37.85 29.85 7.14
CA LEU A 560 38.99 29.90 6.23
C LEU A 560 39.72 31.25 6.41
N PRO A 561 41.07 31.27 6.42
CA PRO A 561 41.88 32.47 6.60
C PRO A 561 41.59 33.55 5.58
#